data_6ef37c1d3b309e9d8568d00a56c2ce4b
#
_entry.id   6ef37c1d3b309e9d8568d00a56c2ce4b
#
_cell.length_a   1.000
_cell.length_b   1.000
_cell.length_c   1.000
_cell.angle_alpha   90.00
_cell.angle_beta   90.00
_cell.angle_gamma   90.00
#
_symmetry.space_group_name_H-M   'P 1'
#
loop_
_entity.id
_entity.type
_entity.pdbx_description
1 polymer ?
#
loop_
_entity_poly.entity_id
_entity_poly.type
_entity_poly.pdbx_seq_one_letter_code
_entity_poly.pdbx_strand_id
1 'polypeptide(L)'
;VEIINAFTSSPESPPAGAVDILRAGLIPLLILKLKTESDEIQELILGTLSNCLRVEASEALASDVITILKEKLTHPSVTIRSKAAQVILEIGTHPEGKSTVCEEVIPLLVSLLEDADPEVQASAAGALMFATIKPKGRCLALRAEAIPRLLKLVAEENSKARLSAIKTLTMLAEVAEGRRKLLECTNTFQQCLRDPSEAVRRAAEIAIRVIQWKPF
;
A
#
# COMPACT_ATOMS: atom_id res chain seq x y z
N VAL A 1 11.98 9.31 11.62
CA VAL A 1 12.86 8.15 11.34
C VAL A 1 12.47 6.97 12.24
N GLU A 2 12.21 7.16 13.54
CA GLU A 2 11.81 6.08 14.46
C GLU A 2 10.47 5.43 14.11
N ILE A 3 9.52 6.18 13.55
CA ILE A 3 8.21 5.66 13.12
C ILE A 3 8.36 4.69 11.94
N ILE A 4 9.31 4.92 11.04
CA ILE A 4 9.56 4.07 9.86
C ILE A 4 10.14 2.72 10.28
N ASN A 5 11.04 2.69 11.26
CA ASN A 5 11.67 1.46 11.75
C ASN A 5 10.70 0.53 12.50
N ALA A 6 9.62 1.07 13.09
CA ALA A 6 8.58 0.24 13.72
C ALA A 6 7.71 -0.54 12.71
N PHE A 7 7.84 -0.27 11.42
CA PHE A 7 7.03 -0.87 10.35
C PHE A 7 7.70 -2.02 9.60
N THR A 8 9.00 -2.25 9.81
CA THR A 8 9.78 -3.31 9.16
C THR A 8 9.93 -4.53 10.07
N SER A 9 8.84 -5.14 10.51
CA SER A 9 8.93 -6.38 11.28
C SER A 9 8.89 -7.61 10.37
N SER A 10 9.95 -8.38 10.44
CA SER A 10 10.30 -9.70 9.90
C SER A 10 10.46 -9.81 8.39
N PRO A 11 11.68 -9.97 7.90
CA PRO A 11 11.89 -10.55 6.59
C PRO A 11 11.59 -12.04 6.69
N GLU A 12 10.41 -12.48 6.27
CA GLU A 12 10.29 -13.85 5.81
C GLU A 12 11.33 -14.04 4.71
N SER A 13 12.15 -15.09 4.82
CA SER A 13 13.16 -15.39 3.81
C SER A 13 12.50 -15.38 2.42
N PRO A 14 13.11 -14.72 1.42
CA PRO A 14 12.53 -14.67 0.08
C PRO A 14 12.35 -16.09 -0.44
N PRO A 15 11.26 -16.39 -1.18
CA PRO A 15 11.09 -17.70 -1.81
C PRO A 15 12.31 -18.01 -2.68
N ALA A 16 12.86 -19.22 -2.56
CA ALA A 16 14.11 -19.61 -3.26
C ALA A 16 14.07 -19.32 -4.77
N GLY A 17 12.94 -19.56 -5.42
CA GLY A 17 12.76 -19.26 -6.84
C GLY A 17 12.79 -17.77 -7.21
N ALA A 18 12.47 -16.85 -6.29
CA ALA A 18 12.49 -15.41 -6.58
C ALA A 18 13.92 -14.91 -6.83
N VAL A 19 14.90 -15.40 -6.06
CA VAL A 19 16.31 -15.05 -6.23
C VAL A 19 16.85 -15.55 -7.55
N ASP A 20 16.45 -16.75 -7.97
CA ASP A 20 16.90 -17.33 -9.23
C ASP A 20 16.32 -16.60 -10.44
N ILE A 21 15.07 -16.16 -10.39
CA ILE A 21 14.43 -15.34 -11.42
C ILE A 21 15.15 -13.99 -11.56
N LEU A 22 15.48 -13.33 -10.44
CA LEU A 22 16.24 -12.07 -10.44
C LEU A 22 17.64 -12.26 -11.05
N ARG A 23 18.37 -13.31 -10.63
CA ARG A 23 19.71 -13.61 -11.20
C ARG A 23 19.68 -13.91 -12.68
N ALA A 24 18.60 -14.51 -13.17
CA ALA A 24 18.41 -14.82 -14.59
C ALA A 24 17.96 -13.61 -15.41
N GLY A 25 17.72 -12.43 -14.81
CA GLY A 25 17.28 -11.22 -15.51
C GLY A 25 15.92 -11.37 -16.20
N LEU A 26 15.00 -12.15 -15.61
CA LEU A 26 13.70 -12.47 -16.21
C LEU A 26 12.61 -11.44 -15.91
N ILE A 27 12.84 -10.47 -15.03
CA ILE A 27 11.84 -9.47 -14.63
C ILE A 27 11.30 -8.67 -15.83
N PRO A 28 12.11 -8.12 -16.75
CA PRO A 28 11.59 -7.40 -17.91
C PRO A 28 10.70 -8.26 -18.80
N LEU A 29 11.05 -9.54 -18.97
CA LEU A 29 10.25 -10.48 -19.76
C LEU A 29 8.89 -10.75 -19.10
N LEU A 30 8.85 -10.97 -17.79
CA LEU A 30 7.61 -11.16 -17.05
C LEU A 30 6.69 -9.93 -17.17
N ILE A 31 7.26 -8.73 -17.06
CA ILE A 31 6.51 -7.47 -17.22
C ILE A 31 5.95 -7.34 -18.65
N LEU A 32 6.72 -7.67 -19.67
CA LEU A 32 6.25 -7.66 -21.04
C LEU A 32 5.09 -8.63 -21.25
N LYS A 33 5.18 -9.84 -20.68
CA LYS A 33 4.15 -10.89 -20.75
C LYS A 33 2.83 -10.50 -20.07
N LEU A 34 2.84 -9.63 -19.07
CA LEU A 34 1.62 -9.09 -18.48
C LEU A 34 0.70 -8.38 -19.47
N LYS A 35 1.20 -7.94 -20.63
CA LYS A 35 0.40 -7.25 -21.64
C LYS A 35 -0.39 -8.19 -22.54
N THR A 36 0.09 -9.41 -22.73
CA THR A 36 -0.35 -10.29 -23.85
C THR A 36 -0.88 -11.64 -23.39
N GLU A 37 -0.57 -12.09 -22.19
CA GLU A 37 -0.97 -13.40 -21.70
C GLU A 37 -2.43 -13.44 -21.22
N SER A 38 -2.99 -14.65 -21.05
CA SER A 38 -4.32 -14.83 -20.48
C SER A 38 -4.38 -14.40 -19.00
N ASP A 39 -5.57 -14.16 -18.49
CA ASP A 39 -5.78 -13.71 -17.10
C ASP A 39 -5.13 -14.66 -16.09
N GLU A 40 -5.24 -15.98 -16.29
CA GLU A 40 -4.63 -16.98 -15.41
C GLU A 40 -3.10 -16.84 -15.37
N ILE A 41 -2.48 -16.61 -16.54
CA ILE A 41 -1.02 -16.41 -16.63
C ILE A 41 -0.64 -15.05 -16.03
N GLN A 42 -1.41 -14.00 -16.28
CA GLN A 42 -1.18 -12.69 -15.66
C GLN A 42 -1.22 -12.76 -14.12
N GLU A 43 -2.16 -13.51 -13.56
CA GLU A 43 -2.25 -13.74 -12.11
C GLU A 43 -1.01 -14.43 -11.54
N LEU A 44 -0.48 -15.42 -12.25
CA LEU A 44 0.76 -16.11 -11.86
C LEU A 44 1.97 -15.18 -11.97
N ILE A 45 2.07 -14.40 -13.03
CA ILE A 45 3.15 -13.42 -13.23
C ILE A 45 3.13 -12.37 -12.12
N LEU A 46 1.97 -11.80 -11.80
CA LEU A 46 1.84 -10.80 -10.73
C LEU A 46 2.25 -11.37 -9.37
N GLY A 47 1.85 -12.62 -9.07
CA GLY A 47 2.30 -13.32 -7.85
C GLY A 47 3.81 -13.53 -7.82
N THR A 48 4.39 -13.92 -8.94
CA THR A 48 5.85 -14.07 -9.07
C THR A 48 6.59 -12.75 -8.92
N LEU A 49 6.11 -11.69 -9.58
CA LEU A 49 6.66 -10.33 -9.44
C LEU A 49 6.59 -9.85 -7.99
N SER A 50 5.46 -10.04 -7.29
CA SER A 50 5.35 -9.67 -5.88
C SER A 50 6.47 -10.32 -5.05
N ASN A 51 6.73 -11.62 -5.23
CA ASN A 51 7.79 -12.33 -4.53
C ASN A 51 9.20 -11.81 -4.88
N CYS A 52 9.46 -11.53 -6.16
CA CYS A 52 10.76 -11.03 -6.61
C CYS A 52 11.00 -9.60 -6.10
N LEU A 53 9.99 -8.74 -6.14
CA LEU A 53 10.11 -7.34 -5.78
C LEU A 53 10.21 -7.10 -4.26
N ARG A 54 9.92 -8.11 -3.43
CA ARG A 54 10.30 -8.08 -2.00
C ARG A 54 11.81 -8.09 -1.80
N VAL A 55 12.56 -8.60 -2.78
CA VAL A 55 14.03 -8.68 -2.74
C VAL A 55 14.64 -7.46 -3.40
N GLU A 56 14.25 -7.15 -4.64
CA GLU A 56 14.79 -6.06 -5.45
C GLU A 56 13.78 -5.56 -6.48
N ALA A 57 13.73 -4.22 -6.69
CA ALA A 57 12.77 -3.58 -7.58
C ALA A 57 13.40 -2.84 -8.78
N SER A 58 14.73 -2.73 -8.87
CA SER A 58 15.43 -1.88 -9.85
C SER A 58 15.10 -2.25 -11.30
N GLU A 59 15.16 -3.53 -11.65
CA GLU A 59 14.86 -4.00 -13.02
C GLU A 59 13.39 -3.75 -13.41
N ALA A 60 12.46 -3.93 -12.47
CA ALA A 60 11.06 -3.69 -12.71
C ALA A 60 10.77 -2.20 -12.93
N LEU A 61 11.37 -1.33 -12.14
CA LEU A 61 11.24 0.12 -12.30
C LEU A 61 11.85 0.60 -13.62
N ALA A 62 12.98 0.03 -14.05
CA ALA A 62 13.59 0.30 -15.33
C ALA A 62 12.73 -0.18 -16.52
N SER A 63 11.81 -1.12 -16.30
CA SER A 63 10.95 -1.72 -17.34
C SER A 63 9.53 -1.12 -17.42
N ASP A 64 9.33 0.10 -16.90
CA ASP A 64 8.04 0.81 -16.93
C ASP A 64 6.87 0.01 -16.32
N VAL A 65 7.14 -0.77 -15.29
CA VAL A 65 6.16 -1.63 -14.62
C VAL A 65 4.93 -0.85 -14.10
N ILE A 66 5.12 0.41 -13.70
CA ILE A 66 4.04 1.24 -13.11
C ILE A 66 2.92 1.49 -14.12
N THR A 67 3.25 1.79 -15.38
CA THR A 67 2.24 1.99 -16.43
C THR A 67 1.37 0.75 -16.62
N ILE A 68 1.98 -0.44 -16.63
CA ILE A 68 1.24 -1.69 -16.77
C ILE A 68 0.39 -1.98 -15.52
N LEU A 69 0.94 -1.77 -14.34
CA LEU A 69 0.20 -2.00 -13.09
C LEU A 69 -1.01 -1.07 -12.96
N LYS A 70 -0.95 0.18 -13.46
CA LYS A 70 -2.11 1.07 -13.52
C LYS A 70 -3.27 0.46 -14.29
N GLU A 71 -3.00 -0.15 -15.45
CA GLU A 71 -4.03 -0.85 -16.23
C GLU A 71 -4.59 -2.03 -15.44
N LYS A 72 -3.73 -2.77 -14.74
CA LYS A 72 -4.15 -3.93 -13.94
C LYS A 72 -4.94 -3.57 -12.68
N LEU A 73 -4.78 -2.38 -12.12
CA LEU A 73 -5.61 -1.90 -11.01
C LEU A 73 -7.09 -1.70 -11.39
N THR A 74 -7.39 -1.53 -12.66
CA THR A 74 -8.76 -1.36 -13.18
C THR A 74 -9.29 -2.59 -13.91
N HIS A 75 -8.60 -3.73 -13.79
CA HIS A 75 -8.93 -4.97 -14.49
C HIS A 75 -10.24 -5.58 -13.96
N PRO A 76 -11.07 -6.22 -14.82
CA PRO A 76 -12.30 -6.91 -14.39
C PRO A 76 -12.05 -7.98 -13.32
N SER A 77 -10.96 -8.79 -13.44
CA SER A 77 -10.61 -9.81 -12.46
C SER A 77 -10.20 -9.19 -11.13
N VAL A 78 -10.89 -9.59 -10.06
CA VAL A 78 -10.57 -9.24 -8.67
C VAL A 78 -9.13 -9.63 -8.31
N THR A 79 -8.75 -10.85 -8.67
CA THR A 79 -7.41 -11.40 -8.37
C THR A 79 -6.31 -10.56 -9.01
N ILE A 80 -6.50 -10.12 -10.26
CA ILE A 80 -5.54 -9.26 -10.95
C ILE A 80 -5.45 -7.90 -10.27
N ARG A 81 -6.58 -7.26 -9.90
CA ARG A 81 -6.57 -5.99 -9.17
C ARG A 81 -5.83 -6.09 -7.83
N SER A 82 -6.15 -7.12 -7.04
CA SER A 82 -5.52 -7.36 -5.74
C SER A 82 -4.02 -7.58 -5.86
N LYS A 83 -3.60 -8.48 -6.77
CA LYS A 83 -2.18 -8.76 -7.00
C LYS A 83 -1.42 -7.57 -7.58
N ALA A 84 -2.03 -6.77 -8.45
CA ALA A 84 -1.42 -5.55 -8.96
C ALA A 84 -1.17 -4.52 -7.84
N ALA A 85 -2.14 -4.33 -6.94
CA ALA A 85 -1.98 -3.49 -5.77
C ALA A 85 -0.89 -4.03 -4.82
N GLN A 86 -0.78 -5.36 -4.67
CA GLN A 86 0.27 -6.00 -3.89
C GLN A 86 1.66 -5.76 -4.51
N VAL A 87 1.81 -5.87 -5.83
CA VAL A 87 3.07 -5.56 -6.52
C VAL A 87 3.47 -4.10 -6.30
N ILE A 88 2.52 -3.17 -6.35
CA ILE A 88 2.76 -1.75 -6.07
C ILE A 88 3.20 -1.54 -4.61
N LEU A 89 2.60 -2.27 -3.66
CA LEU A 89 3.02 -2.26 -2.26
C LEU A 89 4.50 -2.66 -2.15
N GLU A 90 4.90 -3.79 -2.76
CA GLU A 90 6.28 -4.27 -2.71
C GLU A 90 7.26 -3.25 -3.33
N ILE A 91 6.93 -2.66 -4.49
CA ILE A 91 7.70 -1.56 -5.08
C ILE A 91 7.85 -0.40 -4.08
N GLY A 92 6.77 -0.04 -3.39
CA GLY A 92 6.75 1.04 -2.41
C GLY A 92 7.63 0.80 -1.17
N THR A 93 8.04 -0.45 -0.89
CA THR A 93 8.99 -0.73 0.19
C THR A 93 10.41 -0.24 -0.13
N HIS A 94 10.77 -0.15 -1.42
CA HIS A 94 12.07 0.29 -1.88
C HIS A 94 12.18 1.82 -2.00
N PRO A 95 13.34 2.41 -1.68
CA PRO A 95 13.51 3.87 -1.73
C PRO A 95 13.20 4.49 -3.09
N GLU A 96 13.63 3.84 -4.18
CA GLU A 96 13.41 4.29 -5.56
C GLU A 96 11.92 4.21 -5.93
N GLY A 97 11.25 3.14 -5.53
CA GLY A 97 9.84 2.90 -5.81
C GLY A 97 8.90 3.91 -5.17
N LYS A 98 9.23 4.41 -3.97
CA LYS A 98 8.40 5.39 -3.24
C LYS A 98 8.13 6.68 -4.02
N SER A 99 9.06 7.08 -4.88
CA SER A 99 8.89 8.30 -5.68
C SER A 99 8.01 8.06 -6.90
N THR A 100 8.18 6.90 -7.54
CA THR A 100 7.49 6.54 -8.77
C THR A 100 6.02 6.20 -8.55
N VAL A 101 5.70 5.55 -7.44
CA VAL A 101 4.32 5.17 -7.08
C VAL A 101 3.43 6.39 -6.78
N CYS A 102 4.01 7.54 -6.36
CA CYS A 102 3.22 8.64 -5.80
C CYS A 102 2.24 9.32 -6.77
N GLU A 103 2.62 9.60 -8.02
CA GLU A 103 1.83 10.57 -8.81
C GLU A 103 0.65 9.95 -9.58
N GLU A 104 0.89 8.85 -10.23
CA GLU A 104 -0.06 8.29 -11.17
C GLU A 104 -0.96 7.22 -10.57
N VAL A 105 -0.53 6.63 -9.48
CA VAL A 105 -1.17 5.43 -8.89
C VAL A 105 -2.07 5.78 -7.70
N ILE A 106 -1.76 6.82 -6.94
CA ILE A 106 -2.50 7.16 -5.71
C ILE A 106 -4.00 7.35 -5.95
N PRO A 107 -4.48 8.09 -6.97
CA PRO A 107 -5.91 8.22 -7.20
C PRO A 107 -6.61 6.87 -7.45
N LEU A 108 -5.95 5.96 -8.17
CA LEU A 108 -6.48 4.62 -8.44
C LEU A 108 -6.51 3.77 -7.16
N LEU A 109 -5.44 3.81 -6.36
CA LEU A 109 -5.42 3.10 -5.08
C LEU A 109 -6.50 3.62 -4.13
N VAL A 110 -6.75 4.92 -4.12
CA VAL A 110 -7.82 5.52 -3.32
C VAL A 110 -9.20 5.05 -3.79
N SER A 111 -9.42 4.90 -5.10
CA SER A 111 -10.67 4.34 -5.61
C SER A 111 -10.86 2.88 -5.22
N LEU A 112 -9.78 2.08 -5.19
CA LEU A 112 -9.81 0.67 -4.79
C LEU A 112 -10.06 0.46 -3.28
N LEU A 113 -9.98 1.49 -2.45
CA LEU A 113 -10.44 1.38 -1.05
C LEU A 113 -11.95 1.13 -0.93
N GLU A 114 -12.72 1.35 -2.00
CA GLU A 114 -14.14 1.08 -2.09
C GLU A 114 -14.45 -0.08 -3.08
N ASP A 115 -13.47 -0.90 -3.41
CA ASP A 115 -13.69 -2.12 -4.20
C ASP A 115 -14.65 -3.05 -3.47
N ALA A 116 -15.43 -3.83 -4.22
CA ALA A 116 -16.35 -4.80 -3.63
C ALA A 116 -15.63 -5.95 -2.90
N ASP A 117 -14.35 -6.18 -3.21
CA ASP A 117 -13.57 -7.26 -2.63
C ASP A 117 -12.64 -6.77 -1.49
N PRO A 118 -12.73 -7.35 -0.29
CA PRO A 118 -11.92 -6.94 0.86
C PRO A 118 -10.42 -7.13 0.69
N GLU A 119 -9.96 -8.10 -0.12
CA GLU A 119 -8.53 -8.29 -0.37
C GLU A 119 -7.97 -7.20 -1.29
N VAL A 120 -8.78 -6.72 -2.25
CA VAL A 120 -8.41 -5.55 -3.07
C VAL A 120 -8.29 -4.32 -2.20
N GLN A 121 -9.26 -4.08 -1.32
CA GLN A 121 -9.23 -2.96 -0.36
C GLN A 121 -7.98 -3.02 0.53
N ALA A 122 -7.67 -4.20 1.09
CA ALA A 122 -6.51 -4.40 1.96
C ALA A 122 -5.18 -4.15 1.23
N SER A 123 -5.06 -4.67 0.00
CA SER A 123 -3.88 -4.48 -0.84
C SER A 123 -3.69 -3.01 -1.24
N ALA A 124 -4.77 -2.32 -1.61
CA ALA A 124 -4.76 -0.91 -1.93
C ALA A 124 -4.37 -0.03 -0.72
N ALA A 125 -4.93 -0.32 0.45
CA ALA A 125 -4.57 0.37 1.69
C ALA A 125 -3.08 0.16 2.06
N GLY A 126 -2.56 -1.05 1.85
CA GLY A 126 -1.15 -1.38 2.04
C GLY A 126 -0.23 -0.58 1.09
N ALA A 127 -0.58 -0.50 -0.19
CA ALA A 127 0.17 0.29 -1.18
C ALA A 127 0.14 1.79 -0.84
N LEU A 128 -1.02 2.33 -0.45
CA LEU A 128 -1.16 3.72 -0.01
C LEU A 128 -0.32 4.06 1.22
N MET A 129 -0.18 3.13 2.16
CA MET A 129 0.66 3.31 3.34
C MET A 129 2.09 3.69 2.95
N PHE A 130 2.70 2.98 1.99
CA PHE A 130 4.05 3.29 1.52
C PHE A 130 4.08 4.54 0.63
N ALA A 131 3.10 4.74 -0.23
CA ALA A 131 3.00 5.91 -1.09
C ALA A 131 2.89 7.23 -0.30
N THR A 132 2.24 7.21 0.87
CA THR A 132 2.05 8.39 1.73
C THR A 132 3.23 8.70 2.66
N ILE A 133 4.31 7.89 2.67
CA ILE A 133 5.54 8.22 3.38
C ILE A 133 6.14 9.53 2.85
N LYS A 134 6.06 9.77 1.54
CA LYS A 134 6.54 11.02 0.92
C LYS A 134 5.50 12.14 1.07
N PRO A 135 5.94 13.41 1.31
CA PRO A 135 5.03 14.55 1.42
C PRO A 135 4.09 14.71 0.22
N LYS A 136 4.61 14.51 -0.99
CA LYS A 136 3.83 14.59 -2.23
C LYS A 136 2.70 13.55 -2.25
N GLY A 137 2.99 12.32 -1.81
CA GLY A 137 1.98 11.26 -1.71
C GLY A 137 0.87 11.61 -0.73
N ARG A 138 1.19 12.21 0.41
CA ARG A 138 0.19 12.70 1.37
C ARG A 138 -0.75 13.73 0.75
N CYS A 139 -0.18 14.72 0.04
CA CYS A 139 -0.99 15.74 -0.63
C CYS A 139 -1.91 15.14 -1.70
N LEU A 140 -1.41 14.18 -2.50
CA LEU A 140 -2.21 13.53 -3.53
C LEU A 140 -3.34 12.68 -2.92
N ALA A 141 -3.06 11.92 -1.85
CA ALA A 141 -4.07 11.14 -1.15
C ALA A 141 -5.16 12.03 -0.50
N LEU A 142 -4.77 13.17 0.07
CA LEU A 142 -5.73 14.15 0.61
C LEU A 142 -6.62 14.74 -0.50
N ARG A 143 -6.04 15.11 -1.65
CA ARG A 143 -6.80 15.59 -2.82
C ARG A 143 -7.74 14.55 -3.40
N ALA A 144 -7.37 13.27 -3.34
CA ALA A 144 -8.20 12.15 -3.76
C ALA A 144 -9.24 11.73 -2.71
N GLU A 145 -9.37 12.48 -1.61
CA GLU A 145 -10.31 12.21 -0.51
C GLU A 145 -10.13 10.82 0.13
N ALA A 146 -8.87 10.43 0.38
CA ALA A 146 -8.56 9.13 0.98
C ALA A 146 -9.10 8.98 2.42
N ILE A 147 -9.18 10.07 3.22
CA ILE A 147 -9.55 10.00 4.65
C ILE A 147 -10.89 9.30 4.87
N PRO A 148 -12.02 9.72 4.26
CA PRO A 148 -13.31 9.10 4.54
C PRO A 148 -13.35 7.61 4.14
N ARG A 149 -12.64 7.22 3.08
CA ARG A 149 -12.55 5.83 2.63
C ARG A 149 -11.71 4.97 3.58
N LEU A 150 -10.57 5.49 4.01
CA LEU A 150 -9.70 4.82 4.98
C LEU A 150 -10.38 4.66 6.34
N LEU A 151 -11.19 5.63 6.79
CA LEU A 151 -11.94 5.54 8.04
C LEU A 151 -12.97 4.39 8.00
N LYS A 152 -13.57 4.09 6.84
CA LYS A 152 -14.44 2.91 6.69
C LYS A 152 -13.64 1.62 6.91
N LEU A 153 -12.43 1.53 6.36
CA LEU A 153 -11.57 0.34 6.48
C LEU A 153 -11.08 0.09 7.91
N VAL A 154 -11.03 1.11 8.76
CA VAL A 154 -10.67 0.95 10.17
C VAL A 154 -11.67 0.07 10.94
N ALA A 155 -12.91 -0.07 10.45
CA ALA A 155 -13.97 -0.87 11.06
C ALA A 155 -14.13 -2.27 10.42
N GLU A 156 -13.38 -2.60 9.37
CA GLU A 156 -13.49 -3.86 8.65
C GLU A 156 -12.94 -5.06 9.44
N GLU A 157 -13.38 -6.27 9.10
CA GLU A 157 -12.92 -7.50 9.77
C GLU A 157 -11.45 -7.84 9.48
N ASN A 158 -10.95 -7.48 8.31
CA ASN A 158 -9.58 -7.76 7.89
C ASN A 158 -8.58 -6.90 8.68
N SER A 159 -7.81 -7.52 9.58
CA SER A 159 -6.85 -6.82 10.44
C SER A 159 -5.70 -6.15 9.66
N LYS A 160 -5.33 -6.69 8.48
CA LYS A 160 -4.32 -6.06 7.62
C LYS A 160 -4.86 -4.77 7.02
N ALA A 161 -6.12 -4.77 6.58
CA ALA A 161 -6.79 -3.57 6.07
C ALA A 161 -6.89 -2.49 7.16
N ARG A 162 -7.35 -2.85 8.38
CA ARG A 162 -7.41 -1.93 9.52
C ARG A 162 -6.05 -1.33 9.83
N LEU A 163 -5.03 -2.17 9.94
CA LEU A 163 -3.65 -1.73 10.23
C LEU A 163 -3.13 -0.76 9.18
N SER A 164 -3.27 -1.10 7.89
CA SER A 164 -2.80 -0.27 6.78
C SER A 164 -3.55 1.06 6.72
N ALA A 165 -4.87 1.03 6.95
CA ALA A 165 -5.69 2.23 7.01
C ALA A 165 -5.26 3.18 8.14
N ILE A 166 -5.08 2.67 9.37
CA ILE A 166 -4.63 3.48 10.50
C ILE A 166 -3.25 4.09 10.24
N LYS A 167 -2.31 3.31 9.70
CA LYS A 167 -0.97 3.79 9.36
C LYS A 167 -1.02 4.89 8.29
N THR A 168 -1.82 4.71 7.23
CA THR A 168 -2.00 5.71 6.20
C THR A 168 -2.62 6.99 6.76
N LEU A 169 -3.67 6.88 7.58
CA LEU A 169 -4.29 8.03 8.25
C LEU A 169 -3.29 8.76 9.16
N THR A 170 -2.41 8.03 9.84
CA THR A 170 -1.34 8.61 10.65
C THR A 170 -0.38 9.46 9.79
N MET A 171 0.01 8.96 8.61
CA MET A 171 0.83 9.73 7.68
C MET A 171 0.10 10.98 7.18
N LEU A 172 -1.20 10.88 6.89
CA LEU A 172 -2.01 12.03 6.46
C LEU A 172 -2.15 13.09 7.56
N ALA A 173 -2.13 12.70 8.83
CA ALA A 173 -2.16 13.61 9.98
C ALA A 173 -0.89 14.47 10.12
N GLU A 174 0.21 14.14 9.45
CA GLU A 174 1.40 14.99 9.41
C GLU A 174 1.18 16.28 8.60
N VAL A 175 0.17 16.31 7.72
CA VAL A 175 -0.25 17.52 6.99
C VAL A 175 -1.34 18.23 7.79
N ALA A 176 -1.25 19.55 7.91
CA ALA A 176 -2.19 20.35 8.73
C ALA A 176 -3.67 20.12 8.36
N GLU A 177 -3.98 20.03 7.06
CA GLU A 177 -5.34 19.74 6.58
C GLU A 177 -5.82 18.35 7.04
N GLY A 178 -4.98 17.33 6.85
CA GLY A 178 -5.31 15.96 7.27
C GLY A 178 -5.49 15.85 8.78
N ARG A 179 -4.61 16.50 9.56
CA ARG A 179 -4.71 16.53 11.02
C ARG A 179 -6.01 17.17 11.48
N ARG A 180 -6.40 18.30 10.91
CA ARG A 180 -7.67 18.97 11.26
C ARG A 180 -8.87 18.04 11.05
N LYS A 181 -8.95 17.37 9.89
CA LYS A 181 -10.03 16.41 9.59
C LYS A 181 -10.03 15.21 10.57
N LEU A 182 -8.85 14.69 10.91
CA LEU A 182 -8.71 13.51 11.77
C LEU A 182 -8.92 13.81 13.26
N LEU A 183 -8.72 15.06 13.71
CA LEU A 183 -9.08 15.48 15.08
C LEU A 183 -10.57 15.27 15.36
N GLU A 184 -11.45 15.50 14.39
CA GLU A 184 -12.89 15.26 14.49
C GLU A 184 -13.23 13.76 14.62
N CYS A 185 -12.34 12.89 14.15
CA CYS A 185 -12.53 11.43 14.12
C CYS A 185 -11.70 10.69 15.20
N THR A 186 -11.14 11.37 16.20
CA THR A 186 -10.26 10.78 17.22
C THR A 186 -10.89 9.58 17.93
N ASN A 187 -12.21 9.58 18.12
CA ASN A 187 -12.94 8.50 18.76
C ASN A 187 -12.81 7.16 18.02
N THR A 188 -12.71 7.16 16.70
CA THR A 188 -12.48 5.95 15.89
C THR A 188 -11.17 5.28 16.29
N PHE A 189 -10.10 6.05 16.47
CA PHE A 189 -8.80 5.50 16.89
C PHE A 189 -8.82 5.04 18.35
N GLN A 190 -9.58 5.68 19.23
CA GLN A 190 -9.75 5.24 20.62
C GLN A 190 -10.43 3.87 20.71
N GLN A 191 -11.38 3.57 19.83
CA GLN A 191 -12.01 2.25 19.74
C GLN A 191 -10.98 1.17 19.35
N CYS A 192 -10.05 1.49 18.44
CA CYS A 192 -8.98 0.59 17.99
C CYS A 192 -7.96 0.24 19.10
N LEU A 193 -7.92 0.95 20.22
CA LEU A 193 -7.08 0.57 21.38
C LEU A 193 -7.51 -0.76 22.03
N ARG A 194 -8.71 -1.25 21.70
CA ARG A 194 -9.24 -2.54 22.15
C ARG A 194 -9.28 -3.60 21.04
N ASP A 195 -8.62 -3.34 19.90
CA ASP A 195 -8.58 -4.27 18.77
C ASP A 195 -7.95 -5.62 19.19
N PRO A 196 -8.46 -6.77 18.69
CA PRO A 196 -7.83 -8.07 18.91
C PRO A 196 -6.36 -8.12 18.48
N SER A 197 -6.01 -7.44 17.38
CA SER A 197 -4.65 -7.37 16.86
C SER A 197 -3.80 -6.37 17.65
N GLU A 198 -2.69 -6.85 18.22
CA GLU A 198 -1.73 -5.99 18.92
C GLU A 198 -1.13 -4.92 17.99
N ALA A 199 -0.86 -5.29 16.72
CA ALA A 199 -0.33 -4.35 15.75
C ALA A 199 -1.29 -3.19 15.48
N VAL A 200 -2.60 -3.46 15.41
CA VAL A 200 -3.64 -2.44 15.26
C VAL A 200 -3.71 -1.54 16.49
N ARG A 201 -3.69 -2.12 17.72
CA ARG A 201 -3.67 -1.32 18.95
C ARG A 201 -2.50 -0.36 19.01
N ARG A 202 -1.27 -0.85 18.72
CA ARG A 202 -0.05 -0.01 18.69
C ARG A 202 -0.13 1.09 17.64
N ALA A 203 -0.65 0.76 16.45
CA ALA A 203 -0.83 1.75 15.40
C ALA A 203 -1.84 2.84 15.81
N ALA A 204 -2.92 2.48 16.50
CA ALA A 204 -3.92 3.42 17.01
C ALA A 204 -3.34 4.36 18.08
N GLU A 205 -2.52 3.85 18.99
CA GLU A 205 -1.82 4.67 19.99
C GLU A 205 -0.91 5.73 19.33
N ILE A 206 -0.16 5.32 18.28
CA ILE A 206 0.69 6.23 17.52
C ILE A 206 -0.17 7.26 16.79
N ALA A 207 -1.26 6.83 16.14
CA ALA A 207 -2.17 7.71 15.42
C ALA A 207 -2.74 8.81 16.33
N ILE A 208 -3.24 8.44 17.52
CA ILE A 208 -3.78 9.40 18.48
C ILE A 208 -2.72 10.43 18.87
N ARG A 209 -1.49 10.01 19.17
CA ARG A 209 -0.40 10.95 19.53
C ARG A 209 -0.07 11.91 18.40
N VAL A 210 -0.02 11.44 17.16
CA VAL A 210 0.28 12.29 15.99
C VAL A 210 -0.86 13.24 15.69
N ILE A 211 -2.12 12.77 15.76
CA ILE A 211 -3.31 13.58 15.50
C ILE A 211 -3.45 14.71 16.55
N GLN A 212 -3.21 14.39 17.81
CA GLN A 212 -3.36 15.33 18.93
C GLN A 212 -2.11 16.21 19.15
N TRP A 213 -1.04 15.99 18.41
CA TRP A 213 0.18 16.79 18.56
C TRP A 213 -0.09 18.26 18.27
N LYS A 214 0.32 19.11 19.23
CA LYS A 214 0.26 20.58 19.10
C LYS A 214 1.69 21.11 19.01
N PRO A 215 2.00 21.96 18.03
CA PRO A 215 3.25 22.72 18.06
C PRO A 215 3.24 23.65 19.28
N PHE A 216 4.39 23.78 19.92
CA PHE A 216 4.62 24.74 21.02
C PHE A 216 4.61 26.15 20.49
#